data_2ad59852c7f8629ae317d7b3000afe87
#
_entry.id   2ad59852c7f8629ae317d7b3000afe87
#
_cell.length_a   1.000
_cell.length_b   1.000
_cell.length_c   1.000
_cell.angle_alpha   90.00
_cell.angle_beta   90.00
_cell.angle_gamma   90.00
#
_symmetry.space_group_name_H-M   'P 1'
#
loop_
_entity.id
_entity.type
_entity.pdbx_description
1 polymer ?
#
loop_
_entity_poly.entity_id
_entity_poly.type
_entity_poly.pdbx_seq_one_letter_code
_entity_poly.pdbx_strand_id
1 'polypeptide(L)'
;QAYQHLADSLDTIQATQSETMGVSHYEGGKDYYADIVQNQLGVKATPDEIAKEISQAQDDAFQNLLQIALSYQDLIMTEDYTNIEYQEAPTPEAGLDYLKTKITGVFPSIDNLNYQVYTVPEGNRDGFAPAAYLTGKIDMGENESESIMINPDSQGNLMSTLVHEGYPGHMYQNSYLRSLDYPAIMYLTDCIGYSEGWAIYTESYTAEFLEDETEKALTMIAQAETDYTNLLLAYTDVQINQNGWIYDQFYDYLCE
;
A
#
# COMPACT_ATOMS: atom_id res chain seq x y z
N GLN A 1 -31.86 -9.56 21.66
CA GLN A 1 -32.63 -8.37 21.25
C GLN A 1 -31.76 -7.32 20.58
N ALA A 2 -30.63 -6.84 21.18
CA ALA A 2 -29.79 -5.81 20.59
C ALA A 2 -29.21 -6.23 19.21
N TYR A 3 -28.71 -7.46 19.08
CA TYR A 3 -28.23 -7.98 17.80
C TYR A 3 -29.33 -8.10 16.75
N GLN A 4 -30.56 -8.46 17.16
CA GLN A 4 -31.69 -8.51 16.24
C GLN A 4 -32.07 -7.12 15.74
N HIS A 5 -32.11 -6.10 16.64
CA HIS A 5 -32.34 -4.73 16.23
C HIS A 5 -31.28 -4.21 15.27
N LEU A 6 -30.00 -4.59 15.48
CA LEU A 6 -28.93 -4.22 14.56
C LEU A 6 -29.14 -4.89 13.19
N ALA A 7 -29.45 -6.19 13.16
CA ALA A 7 -29.73 -6.91 11.92
C ALA A 7 -30.92 -6.29 11.16
N ASP A 8 -32.05 -6.04 11.85
CA ASP A 8 -33.23 -5.41 11.25
C ASP A 8 -32.94 -4.01 10.71
N SER A 9 -32.05 -3.26 11.38
CA SER A 9 -31.59 -1.94 10.91
C SER A 9 -30.71 -2.04 9.67
N LEU A 10 -29.80 -3.02 9.61
CA LEU A 10 -28.95 -3.28 8.45
C LEU A 10 -29.80 -3.72 7.25
N ASP A 11 -30.77 -4.60 7.45
CA ASP A 11 -31.72 -5.03 6.41
C ASP A 11 -32.50 -3.83 5.86
N THR A 12 -32.92 -2.90 6.74
CA THR A 12 -33.64 -1.68 6.34
C THR A 12 -32.72 -0.76 5.51
N ILE A 13 -31.47 -0.59 5.91
CA ILE A 13 -30.47 0.21 5.18
C ILE A 13 -30.22 -0.44 3.81
N GLN A 14 -30.01 -1.74 3.77
CA GLN A 14 -29.78 -2.48 2.53
C GLN A 14 -30.97 -2.35 1.56
N ALA A 15 -32.21 -2.42 2.08
CA ALA A 15 -33.40 -2.25 1.26
C ALA A 15 -33.61 -0.82 0.71
N THR A 16 -32.91 0.16 1.29
CA THR A 16 -32.94 1.58 0.86
C THR A 16 -31.73 1.98 0.05
N GLN A 17 -30.73 1.08 -0.14
CA GLN A 17 -29.58 1.38 -0.97
C GLN A 17 -30.04 1.62 -2.43
N SER A 18 -29.68 2.79 -2.94
CA SER A 18 -29.82 3.11 -4.36
C SER A 18 -28.69 2.41 -5.15
N GLU A 19 -28.88 2.25 -6.46
CA GLU A 19 -27.82 1.75 -7.36
C GLU A 19 -26.64 2.74 -7.50
N THR A 20 -26.66 3.85 -6.76
CA THR A 20 -25.62 4.87 -6.76
C THR A 20 -24.47 4.46 -5.86
N MET A 21 -23.26 4.57 -6.38
CA MET A 21 -22.00 4.29 -5.67
C MET A 21 -21.36 5.60 -5.16
N GLY A 22 -20.55 5.48 -4.11
CA GLY A 22 -19.73 6.58 -3.61
C GLY A 22 -20.52 7.71 -2.94
N VAL A 23 -19.84 8.80 -2.66
CA VAL A 23 -20.42 9.95 -1.92
C VAL A 23 -20.94 11.08 -2.79
N SER A 24 -20.61 11.07 -4.09
CA SER A 24 -20.94 12.15 -5.04
C SER A 24 -22.44 12.47 -5.17
N HIS A 25 -23.31 11.51 -4.86
CA HIS A 25 -24.77 11.66 -4.95
C HIS A 25 -25.42 12.22 -3.69
N TYR A 26 -24.68 12.39 -2.60
CA TYR A 26 -25.17 13.08 -1.41
C TYR A 26 -24.99 14.60 -1.53
N GLU A 27 -25.86 15.36 -0.88
CA GLU A 27 -25.69 16.80 -0.78
C GLU A 27 -24.36 17.14 -0.08
N GLY A 28 -23.49 17.92 -0.73
CA GLY A 28 -22.14 18.22 -0.27
C GLY A 28 -21.13 17.08 -0.37
N GLY A 29 -21.50 15.92 -0.94
CA GLY A 29 -20.62 14.75 -1.02
C GLY A 29 -19.35 14.98 -1.81
N LYS A 30 -19.43 15.72 -2.92
CA LYS A 30 -18.26 16.06 -3.75
C LYS A 30 -17.28 17.00 -3.02
N ASP A 31 -17.81 17.98 -2.29
CA ASP A 31 -16.97 18.89 -1.51
C ASP A 31 -16.31 18.13 -0.35
N TYR A 32 -17.06 17.24 0.32
CA TYR A 32 -16.53 16.36 1.35
C TYR A 32 -15.41 15.44 0.81
N TYR A 33 -15.59 14.83 -0.35
CA TYR A 33 -14.57 14.00 -0.98
C TYR A 33 -13.32 14.81 -1.34
N ALA A 34 -13.50 16.00 -1.91
CA ALA A 34 -12.39 16.88 -2.23
C ALA A 34 -11.58 17.29 -1.00
N ASP A 35 -12.25 17.60 0.11
CA ASP A 35 -11.61 17.93 1.39
C ASP A 35 -10.83 16.74 1.95
N ILE A 36 -11.40 15.52 1.90
CA ILE A 36 -10.70 14.29 2.34
C ILE A 36 -9.45 14.06 1.50
N VAL A 37 -9.57 14.08 0.17
CA VAL A 37 -8.46 13.83 -0.75
C VAL A 37 -7.33 14.82 -0.49
N GLN A 38 -7.65 16.13 -0.41
CA GLN A 38 -6.64 17.15 -0.15
C GLN A 38 -5.94 16.98 1.20
N ASN A 39 -6.70 16.65 2.24
CA ASN A 39 -6.13 16.46 3.58
C ASN A 39 -5.30 15.19 3.68
N GLN A 40 -5.77 14.08 3.11
CA GLN A 40 -5.06 12.80 3.19
C GLN A 40 -3.80 12.77 2.32
N LEU A 41 -3.86 13.38 1.13
CA LEU A 41 -2.69 13.46 0.24
C LEU A 41 -1.76 14.63 0.60
N GLY A 42 -2.19 15.58 1.41
CA GLY A 42 -1.42 16.77 1.76
C GLY A 42 -1.17 17.72 0.57
N VAL A 43 -2.04 17.70 -0.44
CA VAL A 43 -1.91 18.49 -1.68
C VAL A 43 -3.06 19.48 -1.83
N LYS A 44 -2.86 20.49 -2.67
CA LYS A 44 -3.91 21.46 -3.00
C LYS A 44 -4.62 21.17 -4.33
N ALA A 45 -4.27 20.07 -4.99
CA ALA A 45 -4.89 19.65 -6.23
C ALA A 45 -6.36 19.26 -6.02
N THR A 46 -7.20 19.54 -6.99
CA THR A 46 -8.58 19.06 -7.02
C THR A 46 -8.63 17.57 -7.38
N PRO A 47 -9.70 16.83 -7.02
CA PRO A 47 -9.86 15.44 -7.47
C PRO A 47 -9.76 15.26 -8.98
N ASP A 48 -10.27 16.20 -9.78
CA ASP A 48 -10.19 16.13 -11.25
C ASP A 48 -8.75 16.34 -11.78
N GLU A 49 -7.97 17.21 -11.15
CA GLU A 49 -6.55 17.35 -11.47
C GLU A 49 -5.77 16.08 -11.12
N ILE A 50 -6.07 15.48 -9.97
CA ILE A 50 -5.48 14.19 -9.54
C ILE A 50 -5.86 13.07 -10.51
N ALA A 51 -7.16 12.97 -10.89
CA ALA A 51 -7.60 11.97 -11.86
C ALA A 51 -6.87 12.08 -13.20
N LYS A 52 -6.56 13.30 -13.66
CA LYS A 52 -5.79 13.52 -14.87
C LYS A 52 -4.35 13.03 -14.75
N GLU A 53 -3.71 13.27 -13.61
CA GLU A 53 -2.36 12.76 -13.34
C GLU A 53 -2.35 11.24 -13.24
N ILE A 54 -3.35 10.65 -12.56
CA ILE A 54 -3.51 9.19 -12.47
C ILE A 54 -3.70 8.59 -13.87
N SER A 55 -4.55 9.17 -14.71
CA SER A 55 -4.76 8.69 -16.09
C SER A 55 -3.48 8.68 -16.91
N GLN A 56 -2.65 9.73 -16.78
CA GLN A 56 -1.34 9.76 -17.44
C GLN A 56 -0.40 8.67 -16.87
N ALA A 57 -0.38 8.50 -15.55
CA ALA A 57 0.43 7.47 -14.92
C ALA A 57 -0.04 6.05 -15.30
N GLN A 58 -1.34 5.83 -15.51
CA GLN A 58 -1.88 4.56 -16.01
C GLN A 58 -1.36 4.22 -17.41
N ASP A 59 -1.33 5.20 -18.34
CA ASP A 59 -0.77 4.98 -19.66
C ASP A 59 0.69 4.55 -19.57
N ASP A 60 1.49 5.22 -18.73
CA ASP A 60 2.90 4.90 -18.52
C ASP A 60 3.08 3.52 -17.86
N ALA A 61 2.28 3.21 -16.84
CA ALA A 61 2.30 1.91 -16.14
C ALA A 61 1.88 0.76 -17.05
N PHE A 62 0.86 0.96 -17.90
CA PHE A 62 0.45 -0.03 -18.89
C PHE A 62 1.54 -0.32 -19.91
N GLN A 63 2.23 0.71 -20.42
CA GLN A 63 3.36 0.51 -21.34
C GLN A 63 4.52 -0.23 -20.65
N ASN A 64 4.80 0.08 -19.39
CA ASN A 64 5.81 -0.62 -18.60
C ASN A 64 5.43 -2.10 -18.39
N LEU A 65 4.19 -2.37 -17.97
CA LEU A 65 3.67 -3.72 -17.79
C LEU A 65 3.78 -4.53 -19.09
N LEU A 66 3.38 -3.95 -20.21
CA LEU A 66 3.46 -4.59 -21.51
C LEU A 66 4.92 -4.90 -21.91
N GLN A 67 5.84 -3.96 -21.67
CA GLN A 67 7.27 -4.16 -21.97
C GLN A 67 7.86 -5.29 -21.10
N ILE A 68 7.54 -5.33 -19.81
CA ILE A 68 7.98 -6.36 -18.87
C ILE A 68 7.38 -7.71 -19.28
N ALA A 69 6.08 -7.78 -19.59
CA ALA A 69 5.42 -9.00 -20.02
C ALA A 69 6.03 -9.57 -21.30
N LEU A 70 6.40 -8.73 -22.26
CA LEU A 70 7.08 -9.16 -23.48
C LEU A 70 8.52 -9.62 -23.21
N SER A 71 9.22 -8.98 -22.28
CA SER A 71 10.61 -9.31 -21.95
C SER A 71 10.74 -10.63 -21.18
N TYR A 72 9.73 -10.97 -20.37
CA TYR A 72 9.74 -12.14 -19.48
C TYR A 72 8.60 -13.13 -19.79
N GLN A 73 8.14 -13.20 -21.03
CA GLN A 73 7.02 -14.03 -21.44
C GLN A 73 7.16 -15.51 -21.01
N ASP A 74 8.35 -16.09 -21.18
CA ASP A 74 8.59 -17.48 -20.81
C ASP A 74 8.47 -17.67 -19.28
N LEU A 75 8.96 -16.72 -18.49
CA LEU A 75 8.93 -16.77 -17.04
C LEU A 75 7.49 -16.66 -16.51
N ILE A 76 6.70 -15.76 -17.06
CA ILE A 76 5.26 -15.60 -16.71
C ILE A 76 4.47 -16.88 -16.97
N MET A 77 4.88 -17.67 -17.97
CA MET A 77 4.20 -18.92 -18.32
C MET A 77 4.64 -20.13 -17.48
N THR A 78 5.77 -20.04 -16.79
CA THR A 78 6.38 -21.18 -16.09
C THR A 78 6.49 -21.01 -14.59
N GLU A 79 6.49 -19.78 -14.09
CA GLU A 79 6.69 -19.46 -12.66
C GLU A 79 5.50 -18.70 -12.08
N ASP A 80 5.33 -18.78 -10.78
CA ASP A 80 4.28 -18.07 -10.03
C ASP A 80 4.84 -16.76 -9.45
N TYR A 81 4.67 -15.67 -10.20
CA TYR A 81 5.11 -14.33 -9.74
C TYR A 81 4.18 -13.71 -8.68
N THR A 82 3.07 -14.36 -8.36
CA THR A 82 2.17 -13.90 -7.29
C THR A 82 2.56 -14.45 -5.92
N ASN A 83 3.46 -15.45 -5.88
CA ASN A 83 3.93 -16.09 -4.66
C ASN A 83 5.41 -16.45 -4.79
N ILE A 84 6.28 -15.44 -4.70
CA ILE A 84 7.72 -15.60 -4.90
C ILE A 84 8.37 -16.08 -3.61
N GLU A 85 9.14 -17.18 -3.70
CA GLU A 85 10.03 -17.62 -2.63
C GLU A 85 11.40 -16.96 -2.78
N TYR A 86 11.78 -16.11 -1.83
CA TYR A 86 13.04 -15.38 -1.84
C TYR A 86 14.12 -16.07 -1.02
N GLN A 87 15.31 -16.27 -1.61
CA GLN A 87 16.45 -16.88 -0.93
C GLN A 87 16.94 -16.00 0.25
N GLU A 88 16.87 -14.69 0.08
CA GLU A 88 17.28 -13.73 1.08
C GLU A 88 16.25 -13.51 2.20
N ALA A 89 15.00 -13.97 1.99
CA ALA A 89 13.92 -13.83 2.96
C ALA A 89 13.22 -15.16 3.27
N PRO A 90 13.94 -16.19 3.73
CA PRO A 90 13.32 -17.46 4.14
C PRO A 90 12.44 -17.29 5.38
N THR A 91 12.61 -16.21 6.12
CA THR A 91 11.72 -15.73 7.18
C THR A 91 11.63 -14.21 7.10
N PRO A 92 10.56 -13.59 7.64
CA PRO A 92 10.45 -12.12 7.67
C PRO A 92 11.65 -11.45 8.34
N GLU A 93 12.16 -12.00 9.44
CA GLU A 93 13.32 -11.45 10.15
C GLU A 93 14.59 -11.50 9.29
N ALA A 94 14.82 -12.62 8.59
CA ALA A 94 15.98 -12.76 7.71
C ALA A 94 15.91 -11.74 6.55
N GLY A 95 14.72 -11.55 5.96
CA GLY A 95 14.49 -10.54 4.92
C GLY A 95 14.75 -9.11 5.42
N LEU A 96 14.25 -8.77 6.61
CA LEU A 96 14.50 -7.45 7.21
C LEU A 96 15.99 -7.20 7.52
N ASP A 97 16.69 -8.22 8.05
CA ASP A 97 18.14 -8.13 8.30
C ASP A 97 18.93 -7.98 7.00
N TYR A 98 18.52 -8.68 5.97
CA TYR A 98 19.10 -8.54 4.62
C TYR A 98 18.88 -7.13 4.07
N LEU A 99 17.64 -6.62 4.05
CA LEU A 99 17.30 -5.28 3.58
C LEU A 99 18.06 -4.20 4.34
N LYS A 100 18.21 -4.33 5.66
CA LYS A 100 19.02 -3.42 6.48
C LYS A 100 20.46 -3.31 5.97
N THR A 101 21.04 -4.41 5.46
CA THR A 101 22.38 -4.36 4.87
C THR A 101 22.39 -3.67 3.52
N LYS A 102 21.36 -3.90 2.69
CA LYS A 102 21.27 -3.34 1.33
C LYS A 102 21.05 -1.85 1.29
N ILE A 103 20.29 -1.31 2.24
CA ILE A 103 20.06 0.14 2.32
C ILE A 103 21.27 0.92 2.88
N THR A 104 22.26 0.23 3.45
CA THR A 104 23.44 0.87 4.04
C THR A 104 24.25 1.60 2.97
N GLY A 105 24.46 2.90 3.17
CA GLY A 105 25.17 3.78 2.24
C GLY A 105 24.31 4.31 1.07
N VAL A 106 23.08 3.82 0.90
CA VAL A 106 22.10 4.34 -0.05
C VAL A 106 21.13 5.29 0.68
N PHE A 107 20.67 4.88 1.85
CA PHE A 107 19.80 5.67 2.71
C PHE A 107 20.56 6.16 3.95
N PRO A 108 20.14 7.27 4.60
CA PRO A 108 20.71 7.74 5.85
C PRO A 108 20.72 6.65 6.94
N SER A 109 21.77 6.59 7.73
CA SER A 109 21.82 5.63 8.84
C SER A 109 20.94 6.05 10.00
N ILE A 110 20.35 5.07 10.68
CA ILE A 110 19.63 5.25 11.95
C ILE A 110 20.35 4.44 13.01
N ASP A 111 20.81 5.12 14.06
CA ASP A 111 21.44 4.47 15.19
C ASP A 111 20.36 3.81 16.08
N ASN A 112 20.65 2.59 16.59
CA ASN A 112 19.83 1.90 17.58
C ASN A 112 18.38 1.59 17.15
N LEU A 113 18.10 1.41 15.86
CA LEU A 113 16.80 0.93 15.43
C LEU A 113 16.66 -0.56 15.75
N ASN A 114 15.83 -0.87 16.77
CA ASN A 114 15.44 -2.21 17.16
C ASN A 114 14.02 -2.49 16.68
N TYR A 115 13.74 -3.71 16.27
CA TYR A 115 12.39 -4.12 15.87
C TYR A 115 12.05 -5.52 16.33
N GLN A 116 10.77 -5.83 16.35
CA GLN A 116 10.22 -7.16 16.62
C GLN A 116 9.19 -7.51 15.57
N VAL A 117 9.23 -8.76 15.11
CA VAL A 117 8.24 -9.28 14.18
C VAL A 117 7.24 -10.13 14.98
N TYR A 118 5.96 -9.86 14.77
CA TYR A 118 4.86 -10.57 15.38
C TYR A 118 4.02 -11.26 14.31
N THR A 119 3.51 -12.42 14.64
CA THR A 119 2.54 -13.12 13.78
C THR A 119 1.12 -12.65 14.12
N VAL A 120 0.33 -12.33 13.10
CA VAL A 120 -1.10 -12.02 13.28
C VAL A 120 -1.80 -13.24 13.93
N PRO A 121 -2.53 -13.05 15.05
CA PRO A 121 -3.27 -14.13 15.69
C PRO A 121 -4.27 -14.79 14.73
N GLU A 122 -4.39 -16.12 14.79
CA GLU A 122 -5.19 -16.93 13.86
C GLU A 122 -6.62 -16.35 13.64
N GLY A 123 -7.29 -15.94 14.71
CA GLY A 123 -8.64 -15.38 14.62
C GLY A 123 -8.76 -14.02 13.94
N ASN A 124 -7.63 -13.38 13.61
CA ASN A 124 -7.60 -12.06 12.99
C ASN A 124 -6.98 -12.08 11.59
N ARG A 125 -6.57 -13.23 11.06
CA ARG A 125 -5.85 -13.33 9.78
C ARG A 125 -6.75 -13.11 8.56
N ASP A 126 -8.00 -13.55 8.68
CA ASP A 126 -8.98 -13.35 7.60
C ASP A 126 -9.26 -11.85 7.40
N GLY A 127 -8.99 -11.37 6.20
CA GLY A 127 -9.11 -9.95 5.85
C GLY A 127 -8.03 -9.02 6.40
N PHE A 128 -7.01 -9.55 7.12
CA PHE A 128 -5.85 -8.75 7.50
C PHE A 128 -4.85 -8.63 6.34
N ALA A 129 -4.23 -7.46 6.19
CA ALA A 129 -3.19 -7.23 5.19
C ALA A 129 -2.03 -8.24 5.30
N PRO A 130 -1.20 -8.42 4.26
CA PRO A 130 -0.02 -9.30 4.30
C PRO A 130 0.93 -8.98 5.46
N ALA A 131 1.12 -7.71 5.75
CA ALA A 131 1.81 -7.22 6.93
C ALA A 131 1.27 -5.86 7.37
N ALA A 132 1.73 -5.36 8.50
CA ALA A 132 1.50 -4.00 8.96
C ALA A 132 2.62 -3.55 9.91
N TYR A 133 3.21 -2.41 9.64
CA TYR A 133 4.03 -1.71 10.62
C TYR A 133 3.13 -1.05 11.66
N LEU A 134 3.39 -1.29 12.91
CA LEU A 134 2.68 -0.63 14.00
C LEU A 134 3.47 0.60 14.44
N THR A 135 2.94 1.78 14.14
CA THR A 135 3.58 3.05 14.46
C THR A 135 3.97 3.12 15.94
N GLY A 136 5.26 3.33 16.20
CA GLY A 136 5.79 3.44 17.54
C GLY A 136 5.27 4.68 18.28
N LYS A 137 5.44 4.69 19.60
CA LYS A 137 5.09 5.85 20.42
C LYS A 137 5.98 7.05 20.07
N ILE A 138 5.44 8.26 20.23
CA ILE A 138 6.18 9.50 19.99
C ILE A 138 7.38 9.62 20.95
N ASP A 139 7.20 9.18 22.19
CA ASP A 139 8.20 9.20 23.26
C ASP A 139 8.95 7.88 23.43
N MET A 140 9.07 7.12 22.34
CA MET A 140 9.75 5.83 22.32
C MET A 140 11.20 5.96 22.79
N GLY A 141 11.56 5.20 23.83
CA GLY A 141 12.90 5.21 24.39
C GLY A 141 13.89 4.36 23.58
N GLU A 142 15.18 4.59 23.77
CA GLU A 142 16.27 3.92 23.04
C GLU A 142 16.24 2.37 23.18
N ASN A 143 15.58 1.82 24.20
CA ASN A 143 15.46 0.38 24.44
C ASN A 143 14.12 -0.20 23.99
N GLU A 144 13.23 0.60 23.45
CA GLU A 144 11.96 0.12 22.87
C GLU A 144 12.20 -0.33 21.43
N SER A 145 11.34 -1.23 20.95
CA SER A 145 11.44 -1.81 19.61
C SER A 145 10.25 -1.40 18.77
N GLU A 146 10.48 -1.15 17.49
CA GLU A 146 9.46 -1.07 16.46
C GLU A 146 8.74 -2.41 16.32
N SER A 147 7.56 -2.42 15.75
CA SER A 147 6.77 -3.63 15.62
C SER A 147 6.23 -3.79 14.21
N ILE A 148 6.48 -4.96 13.62
CA ILE A 148 5.90 -5.36 12.34
C ILE A 148 5.05 -6.61 12.59
N MET A 149 3.80 -6.60 12.15
CA MET A 149 2.93 -7.77 12.17
C MET A 149 2.95 -8.43 10.79
N ILE A 150 3.07 -9.75 10.76
CA ILE A 150 3.04 -10.55 9.52
C ILE A 150 1.84 -11.49 9.55
N ASN A 151 1.07 -11.52 8.48
CA ASN A 151 0.00 -12.47 8.28
C ASN A 151 0.54 -13.71 7.53
N PRO A 152 0.71 -14.86 8.21
CA PRO A 152 1.31 -16.04 7.59
C PRO A 152 0.39 -16.71 6.56
N ASP A 153 -0.89 -16.36 6.56
CA ASP A 153 -1.88 -16.95 5.65
C ASP A 153 -2.06 -16.07 4.39
N SER A 154 -1.41 -14.90 4.35
CA SER A 154 -1.43 -14.03 3.17
C SER A 154 -0.42 -14.52 2.15
N GLN A 155 -0.91 -14.85 0.97
CA GLN A 155 -0.09 -15.10 -0.21
C GLN A 155 0.37 -13.74 -0.76
N GLY A 156 1.64 -13.57 -0.98
CA GLY A 156 2.15 -12.31 -1.51
C GLY A 156 3.67 -12.29 -1.64
N ASN A 157 4.16 -11.19 -2.19
CA ASN A 157 5.60 -10.98 -2.38
C ASN A 157 6.22 -10.50 -1.07
N LEU A 158 6.70 -11.45 -0.26
CA LEU A 158 7.23 -11.14 1.07
C LEU A 158 8.30 -10.04 1.04
N MET A 159 9.23 -10.05 0.07
CA MET A 159 10.30 -9.06 0.02
C MET A 159 9.75 -7.65 -0.22
N SER A 160 8.82 -7.45 -1.17
CA SER A 160 8.17 -6.15 -1.39
C SER A 160 7.41 -5.69 -0.16
N THR A 161 6.70 -6.60 0.50
CA THR A 161 6.00 -6.33 1.76
C THR A 161 6.97 -5.88 2.86
N LEU A 162 8.14 -6.53 3.00
CA LEU A 162 9.14 -6.15 3.99
C LEU A 162 9.85 -4.82 3.65
N VAL A 163 9.97 -4.49 2.36
CA VAL A 163 10.42 -3.16 1.92
C VAL A 163 9.40 -2.10 2.32
N HIS A 164 8.11 -2.34 2.06
CA HIS A 164 7.02 -1.43 2.39
C HIS A 164 6.91 -1.16 3.90
N GLU A 165 6.78 -2.22 4.69
CA GLU A 165 6.54 -2.12 6.13
C GLU A 165 7.81 -1.86 6.95
N GLY A 166 8.96 -2.31 6.45
CA GLY A 166 10.22 -2.34 7.18
C GLY A 166 11.29 -1.40 6.65
N TYR A 167 12.22 -1.97 5.86
CA TYR A 167 13.40 -1.27 5.33
C TYR A 167 13.38 -1.19 3.81
N PRO A 168 13.37 0.04 3.23
CA PRO A 168 13.38 1.36 3.85
C PRO A 168 12.01 2.03 3.98
N GLY A 169 10.90 1.28 4.04
CA GLY A 169 9.54 1.78 4.09
C GLY A 169 9.12 2.41 5.42
N HIS A 170 7.91 2.09 5.89
CA HIS A 170 7.26 2.75 7.04
C HIS A 170 8.08 2.75 8.32
N MET A 171 8.60 1.59 8.74
CA MET A 171 9.39 1.48 9.96
C MET A 171 10.62 2.38 9.90
N TYR A 172 11.36 2.32 8.80
CA TYR A 172 12.54 3.15 8.59
C TYR A 172 12.17 4.64 8.54
N GLN A 173 11.15 5.03 7.76
CA GLN A 173 10.69 6.40 7.64
C GLN A 173 10.35 7.01 9.00
N ASN A 174 9.52 6.32 9.79
CA ASN A 174 9.10 6.79 11.10
C ASN A 174 10.27 6.87 12.08
N SER A 175 11.16 5.87 12.08
CA SER A 175 12.34 5.86 12.95
C SER A 175 13.32 6.97 12.57
N TYR A 176 13.50 7.23 11.27
CA TYR A 176 14.32 8.32 10.79
C TYR A 176 13.74 9.68 11.18
N LEU A 177 12.43 9.89 10.99
CA LEU A 177 11.75 11.10 11.42
C LEU A 177 11.93 11.36 12.93
N ARG A 178 11.79 10.34 13.76
CA ARG A 178 12.01 10.47 15.21
C ARG A 178 13.46 10.77 15.58
N SER A 179 14.42 10.37 14.77
CA SER A 179 15.84 10.73 14.99
C SER A 179 16.15 12.18 14.70
N LEU A 180 15.25 12.87 13.97
CA LEU A 180 15.33 14.31 13.71
C LEU A 180 14.58 15.05 14.82
N ASP A 181 15.17 16.08 15.37
CA ASP A 181 14.57 16.88 16.47
C ASP A 181 13.43 17.80 15.92
N TYR A 182 12.37 17.16 15.41
CA TYR A 182 11.18 17.88 14.94
C TYR A 182 10.20 18.20 16.08
N PRO A 183 9.44 19.31 15.97
CA PRO A 183 8.37 19.59 16.91
C PRO A 183 7.36 18.42 16.99
N ALA A 184 6.87 18.09 18.19
CA ALA A 184 5.96 16.98 18.43
C ALA A 184 4.70 16.99 17.55
N ILE A 185 4.24 18.16 17.11
CA ILE A 185 3.11 18.29 16.20
C ILE A 185 3.32 17.55 14.86
N MET A 186 4.55 17.43 14.39
CA MET A 186 4.86 16.72 13.14
C MET A 186 4.58 15.22 13.22
N TYR A 187 4.59 14.64 14.43
CA TYR A 187 4.25 13.23 14.68
C TYR A 187 2.77 13.01 14.96
N LEU A 188 2.01 14.08 15.16
CA LEU A 188 0.56 14.05 15.43
C LEU A 188 -0.26 14.34 14.18
N THR A 189 0.37 14.89 13.15
CA THR A 189 -0.28 15.17 11.86
C THR A 189 0.03 14.01 10.92
N ASP A 190 -0.96 13.16 10.72
CA ASP A 190 -0.85 12.10 9.74
C ASP A 190 -1.22 12.64 8.35
N CYS A 191 -0.38 12.29 7.37
CA CYS A 191 -0.64 12.53 5.96
C CYS A 191 -0.41 11.21 5.23
N ILE A 192 -1.48 10.45 5.02
CA ILE A 192 -1.44 9.11 4.44
C ILE A 192 -0.73 9.12 3.08
N GLY A 193 -1.02 10.12 2.23
CA GLY A 193 -0.34 10.23 0.93
C GLY A 193 1.17 10.41 1.04
N TYR A 194 1.67 10.98 2.14
CA TYR A 194 3.10 11.11 2.37
C TYR A 194 3.73 9.81 2.90
N SER A 195 3.06 9.12 3.82
CA SER A 195 3.57 7.87 4.38
C SER A 195 3.48 6.72 3.37
N GLU A 196 2.33 6.54 2.74
CA GLU A 196 2.13 5.51 1.71
C GLU A 196 2.93 5.80 0.44
N GLY A 197 2.98 7.06 0.02
CA GLY A 197 3.78 7.47 -1.14
C GLY A 197 5.26 7.18 -0.97
N TRP A 198 5.80 7.32 0.26
CA TRP A 198 7.16 6.90 0.58
C TRP A 198 7.31 5.38 0.49
N ALA A 199 6.41 4.62 1.10
CA ALA A 199 6.48 3.16 1.11
C ALA A 199 6.39 2.58 -0.31
N ILE A 200 5.46 3.06 -1.14
CA ILE A 200 5.35 2.68 -2.56
C ILE A 200 6.60 3.08 -3.35
N TYR A 201 7.13 4.28 -3.12
CA TYR A 201 8.40 4.70 -3.74
C TYR A 201 9.54 3.74 -3.38
N THR A 202 9.63 3.30 -2.12
CA THR A 202 10.67 2.37 -1.71
C THR A 202 10.45 0.95 -2.26
N GLU A 203 9.21 0.51 -2.45
CA GLU A 203 8.91 -0.77 -3.11
C GLU A 203 9.50 -0.85 -4.52
N SER A 204 9.55 0.26 -5.26
CA SER A 204 10.13 0.28 -6.61
C SER A 204 11.62 -0.15 -6.64
N TYR A 205 12.30 -0.13 -5.50
CA TYR A 205 13.68 -0.61 -5.36
C TYR A 205 13.79 -2.10 -5.02
N THR A 206 12.69 -2.80 -4.75
CA THR A 206 12.73 -4.19 -4.27
C THR A 206 13.59 -5.08 -5.18
N ALA A 207 13.37 -5.03 -6.48
CA ALA A 207 14.14 -5.81 -7.45
C ALA A 207 15.64 -5.46 -7.43
N GLU A 208 16.01 -4.21 -7.16
CA GLU A 208 17.41 -3.77 -7.10
C GLU A 208 18.14 -4.31 -5.86
N PHE A 209 17.40 -4.62 -4.79
CA PHE A 209 17.98 -5.22 -3.59
C PHE A 209 18.29 -6.70 -3.73
N LEU A 210 17.63 -7.43 -4.64
CA LEU A 210 17.80 -8.86 -4.85
C LEU A 210 19.09 -9.19 -5.60
N GLU A 211 19.59 -10.42 -5.48
CA GLU A 211 20.78 -10.90 -6.18
C GLU A 211 20.43 -11.90 -7.28
N ASP A 212 19.43 -12.75 -7.07
CA ASP A 212 18.99 -13.74 -8.05
C ASP A 212 18.22 -13.08 -9.20
N GLU A 213 18.61 -13.33 -10.44
CA GLU A 213 18.04 -12.70 -11.63
C GLU A 213 16.60 -13.18 -11.91
N THR A 214 16.24 -14.38 -11.48
CA THR A 214 14.88 -14.91 -11.61
C THR A 214 13.95 -14.21 -10.61
N GLU A 215 14.36 -14.12 -9.35
CA GLU A 215 13.62 -13.40 -8.31
C GLU A 215 13.44 -11.93 -8.67
N LYS A 216 14.48 -11.27 -9.21
CA LYS A 216 14.38 -9.90 -9.74
C LYS A 216 13.30 -9.79 -10.81
N ALA A 217 13.34 -10.67 -11.80
CA ALA A 217 12.40 -10.62 -12.91
C ALA A 217 10.97 -10.87 -12.45
N LEU A 218 10.74 -11.86 -11.58
CA LEU A 218 9.42 -12.13 -10.98
C LEU A 218 8.92 -10.94 -10.17
N THR A 219 9.80 -10.32 -9.37
CA THR A 219 9.46 -9.11 -8.59
C THR A 219 9.09 -7.95 -9.51
N MET A 220 9.81 -7.73 -10.60
CA MET A 220 9.48 -6.68 -11.57
C MET A 220 8.11 -6.91 -12.23
N ILE A 221 7.77 -8.17 -12.55
CA ILE A 221 6.47 -8.54 -13.13
C ILE A 221 5.35 -8.21 -12.11
N ALA A 222 5.49 -8.72 -10.88
CA ALA A 222 4.52 -8.49 -9.83
C ALA A 222 4.33 -7.01 -9.51
N GLN A 223 5.42 -6.24 -9.45
CA GLN A 223 5.38 -4.80 -9.19
C GLN A 223 4.65 -4.04 -10.31
N ALA A 224 4.96 -4.35 -11.57
CA ALA A 224 4.32 -3.68 -12.70
C ALA A 224 2.80 -3.95 -12.76
N GLU A 225 2.36 -5.16 -12.43
CA GLU A 225 0.93 -5.50 -12.32
C GLU A 225 0.27 -4.73 -11.15
N THR A 226 0.93 -4.70 -10.00
CA THR A 226 0.45 -3.98 -8.80
C THR A 226 0.33 -2.48 -9.07
N ASP A 227 1.33 -1.85 -9.68
CA ASP A 227 1.35 -0.43 -10.00
C ASP A 227 0.17 -0.07 -10.94
N TYR A 228 -0.03 -0.85 -12.00
CA TYR A 228 -1.14 -0.63 -12.92
C TYR A 228 -2.49 -0.80 -12.23
N THR A 229 -2.66 -1.86 -11.44
CA THR A 229 -3.91 -2.13 -10.71
C THR A 229 -4.23 -1.03 -9.70
N ASN A 230 -3.25 -0.58 -8.93
CA ASN A 230 -3.42 0.50 -7.95
C ASN A 230 -3.85 1.81 -8.62
N LEU A 231 -3.25 2.17 -9.75
CA LEU A 231 -3.65 3.35 -10.51
C LEU A 231 -5.06 3.23 -11.09
N LEU A 232 -5.46 2.04 -11.54
CA LEU A 232 -6.81 1.76 -12.02
C LEU A 232 -7.83 1.93 -10.89
N LEU A 233 -7.56 1.40 -9.70
CA LEU A 233 -8.40 1.56 -8.53
C LEU A 233 -8.47 3.02 -8.07
N ALA A 234 -7.35 3.73 -8.04
CA ALA A 234 -7.30 5.14 -7.67
C ALA A 234 -8.09 6.03 -8.65
N TYR A 235 -7.99 5.76 -9.96
CA TYR A 235 -8.79 6.47 -10.96
C TYR A 235 -10.29 6.25 -10.76
N THR A 236 -10.69 5.00 -10.58
CA THR A 236 -12.11 4.65 -10.39
C THR A 236 -12.66 5.22 -9.09
N ASP A 237 -11.86 5.30 -8.02
CA ASP A 237 -12.27 5.95 -6.77
C ASP A 237 -12.64 7.42 -6.99
N VAL A 238 -11.83 8.17 -7.73
CA VAL A 238 -12.14 9.56 -8.07
C VAL A 238 -13.38 9.63 -8.96
N GLN A 239 -13.51 8.77 -9.96
CA GLN A 239 -14.66 8.79 -10.88
C GLN A 239 -15.97 8.49 -10.15
N ILE A 240 -15.96 7.57 -9.19
CA ILE A 240 -17.14 7.23 -8.39
C ILE A 240 -17.49 8.37 -7.42
N ASN A 241 -16.52 8.86 -6.67
CA ASN A 241 -16.77 9.77 -5.55
C ASN A 241 -16.86 11.25 -5.98
N GLN A 242 -16.19 11.66 -7.05
CA GLN A 242 -16.24 13.02 -7.59
C GLN A 242 -17.19 13.12 -8.76
N ASN A 243 -17.12 12.21 -9.73
CA ASN A 243 -17.82 12.32 -11.00
C ASN A 243 -19.14 11.55 -11.06
N GLY A 244 -19.42 10.74 -10.04
CA GLY A 244 -20.70 10.07 -9.85
C GLY A 244 -20.89 8.85 -10.75
N TRP A 245 -19.79 8.13 -11.07
CA TRP A 245 -19.91 6.89 -11.79
C TRP A 245 -20.82 5.91 -11.06
N ILE A 246 -21.67 5.25 -11.84
CA ILE A 246 -22.51 4.12 -11.41
C ILE A 246 -21.82 2.80 -11.75
N TYR A 247 -22.37 1.71 -11.24
CA TYR A 247 -21.79 0.37 -11.40
C TYR A 247 -21.50 0.01 -12.87
N ASP A 248 -22.41 0.31 -13.79
CA ASP A 248 -22.23 0.00 -15.21
C ASP A 248 -21.03 0.73 -15.82
N GLN A 249 -20.82 2.00 -15.48
CA GLN A 249 -19.69 2.78 -15.97
C GLN A 249 -18.36 2.28 -15.39
N PHE A 250 -18.36 1.90 -14.11
CA PHE A 250 -17.20 1.27 -13.47
C PHE A 250 -16.86 -0.07 -14.13
N TYR A 251 -17.89 -0.91 -14.36
CA TYR A 251 -17.71 -2.23 -14.98
C TYR A 251 -17.21 -2.12 -16.41
N ASP A 252 -17.82 -1.23 -17.22
CA ASP A 252 -17.41 -0.99 -18.61
C ASP A 252 -15.93 -0.57 -18.67
N TYR A 253 -15.52 0.37 -17.80
CA TYR A 253 -14.12 0.81 -17.73
C TYR A 253 -13.14 -0.30 -17.37
N LEU A 254 -13.52 -1.24 -16.50
CA LEU A 254 -12.67 -2.39 -16.16
C LEU A 254 -12.56 -3.42 -17.30
N CYS A 255 -13.49 -3.40 -18.25
CA CYS A 255 -13.55 -4.34 -19.37
C CYS A 255 -12.89 -3.79 -20.66
N GLU A 256 -12.55 -2.51 -20.70
CA GLU A 256 -11.82 -1.86 -21.81
C GLU A 256 -10.32 -2.06 -21.69
#